data_bc6d5423046c9a9119704d898d5a5d45
#
_entry.id   bc6d5423046c9a9119704d898d5a5d45
#
_cell.length_a   1.000
_cell.length_b   1.000
_cell.length_c   1.000
_cell.angle_alpha   90.00
_cell.angle_beta   90.00
_cell.angle_gamma   90.00
#
_symmetry.space_group_name_H-M   'P 1'
#
loop_
_entity.id
_entity.type
_entity.pdbx_description
1 polymer ?
#
loop_
_entity_poly.entity_id
_entity_poly.type
_entity_poly.pdbx_seq_one_letter_code
_entity_poly.pdbx_strand_id
1 'polypeptide(L)'
;GFIVRPFEENSFRIGFAVETPTWYRMKNSTLYDLTDLIDNKRTDQKESYLEYTMRTPWKVRASMGSTVGTSFAWDVDYEFANYGSMHMGYPKYDEWDDYHTSFANTTDKAMNEHAKNTLKGVHTLRAGLEYRPVKAFAMRLGYNYITSAYKDNVRFDQYGINSAAMDYATGTS
;
A
#
# COMPACT_ATOMS: atom_id res chain seq x y z
N GLY A 1 -3.48 18.23 -7.06
CA GLY A 1 -3.37 17.94 -8.50
C GLY A 1 -3.83 19.11 -9.34
N PHE A 2 -3.51 19.04 -10.61
CA PHE A 2 -3.97 20.01 -11.59
C PHE A 2 -4.30 19.31 -12.92
N ILE A 3 -5.18 19.94 -13.71
CA ILE A 3 -5.56 19.49 -15.05
C ILE A 3 -5.34 20.65 -16.00
N VAL A 4 -4.68 20.39 -17.11
CA VAL A 4 -4.40 21.37 -18.17
C VAL A 4 -5.10 20.92 -19.46
N ARG A 5 -5.67 21.88 -20.16
CA ARG A 5 -6.18 21.73 -21.52
C ARG A 5 -5.27 22.51 -22.46
N PRO A 6 -4.28 21.86 -23.09
CA PRO A 6 -3.27 22.58 -23.87
C PRO A 6 -3.82 23.18 -25.17
N PHE A 7 -4.97 22.70 -25.62
CA PHE A 7 -5.60 23.17 -26.88
C PHE A 7 -7.06 23.57 -26.61
N GLU A 8 -7.43 24.78 -26.89
CA GLU A 8 -8.80 25.28 -26.69
C GLU A 8 -9.84 24.59 -27.59
N GLU A 9 -9.44 24.23 -28.80
CA GLU A 9 -10.33 23.60 -29.81
C GLU A 9 -10.53 22.10 -29.58
N ASN A 10 -9.67 21.45 -28.76
CA ASN A 10 -9.68 20.00 -28.54
C ASN A 10 -10.10 19.65 -27.11
N SER A 11 -10.78 18.53 -26.95
CA SER A 11 -11.13 17.98 -25.66
C SER A 11 -9.96 17.30 -24.93
N PHE A 12 -8.74 17.42 -25.43
CA PHE A 12 -7.55 16.83 -24.86
C PHE A 12 -7.20 17.44 -23.50
N ARG A 13 -6.93 16.59 -22.53
CA ARG A 13 -6.60 16.96 -21.14
C ARG A 13 -5.40 16.19 -20.66
N ILE A 14 -4.55 16.87 -19.90
CA ILE A 14 -3.43 16.26 -19.18
C ILE A 14 -3.64 16.58 -17.70
N GLY A 15 -3.59 15.56 -16.87
CA GLY A 15 -3.69 15.66 -15.43
C GLY A 15 -2.39 15.25 -14.76
N PHE A 16 -2.08 15.89 -13.63
CA PHE A 16 -1.00 15.52 -12.76
C PHE A 16 -1.45 15.67 -11.31
N ALA A 17 -1.16 14.67 -10.48
CA ALA A 17 -1.47 14.68 -9.07
C ALA A 17 -0.35 14.06 -8.26
N VAL A 18 -0.14 14.61 -7.07
CA VAL A 18 0.75 14.04 -6.05
C VAL A 18 -0.09 13.80 -4.80
N GLU A 19 -0.02 12.61 -4.27
CA GLU A 19 -0.58 12.25 -2.98
C GLU A 19 0.53 12.21 -1.93
N THR A 20 0.32 12.94 -0.84
CA THR A 20 1.22 12.93 0.30
C THR A 20 1.08 11.63 1.08
N PRO A 21 2.11 11.23 1.84
CA PRO A 21 2.00 10.09 2.75
C PRO A 21 0.84 10.24 3.73
N THR A 22 0.22 9.13 4.04
CA THR A 22 -0.78 9.02 5.12
C THR A 22 -0.14 8.33 6.31
N TRP A 23 -0.42 8.85 7.50
CA TRP A 23 0.06 8.30 8.77
C TRP A 23 -1.06 7.50 9.42
N TYR A 24 -0.75 6.27 9.77
CA TYR A 24 -1.65 5.37 10.48
C TYR A 24 -1.07 5.05 11.84
N ARG A 25 -1.92 5.03 12.86
CA ARG A 25 -1.64 4.44 14.16
C ARG A 25 -2.58 3.25 14.33
N MET A 26 -2.00 2.07 14.46
CA MET A 26 -2.74 0.83 14.52
C MET A 26 -2.57 0.21 15.88
N LYS A 27 -3.69 -0.24 16.46
CA LYS A 27 -3.74 -0.98 17.71
C LYS A 27 -4.38 -2.32 17.42
N ASN A 28 -3.71 -3.39 17.82
CA ASN A 28 -4.23 -4.74 17.72
C ASN A 28 -4.21 -5.37 19.10
N SER A 29 -5.34 -5.92 19.56
CA SER A 29 -5.41 -6.76 20.74
C SER A 29 -5.76 -8.17 20.31
N THR A 30 -5.03 -9.14 20.82
CA THR A 30 -5.25 -10.55 20.54
C THR A 30 -5.42 -11.29 21.86
N LEU A 31 -6.53 -11.98 22.01
CA LEU A 31 -6.82 -12.84 23.14
C LEU A 31 -6.53 -14.28 22.75
N TYR A 32 -5.64 -14.93 23.47
CA TYR A 32 -5.37 -16.36 23.37
C TYR A 32 -6.09 -17.07 24.52
N ASP A 33 -6.93 -18.03 24.19
CA ASP A 33 -7.64 -18.88 25.13
C ASP A 33 -7.26 -20.33 24.87
N LEU A 34 -6.52 -20.92 25.82
CA LEU A 34 -6.07 -22.29 25.75
C LEU A 34 -6.98 -23.14 26.61
N THR A 35 -7.68 -24.07 25.97
CA THR A 35 -8.55 -25.04 26.66
C THR A 35 -7.99 -26.44 26.50
N ASP A 36 -7.83 -27.17 27.59
CA ASP A 36 -7.51 -28.59 27.53
C ASP A 36 -8.70 -29.37 26.97
N LEU A 37 -8.48 -30.09 25.88
CA LEU A 37 -9.51 -30.87 25.22
C LEU A 37 -9.87 -32.17 25.96
N ILE A 38 -9.03 -32.62 26.92
CA ILE A 38 -9.28 -33.83 27.67
C ILE A 38 -10.25 -33.53 28.80
N ASP A 39 -9.96 -32.50 29.59
CA ASP A 39 -10.75 -32.13 30.77
C ASP A 39 -11.75 -31.01 30.50
N ASN A 40 -11.75 -30.44 29.31
CA ASN A 40 -12.52 -29.26 28.91
C ASN A 40 -12.33 -28.06 29.87
N LYS A 41 -11.16 -28.02 30.50
CA LYS A 41 -10.80 -27.01 31.48
C LYS A 41 -9.95 -25.92 30.81
N ARG A 42 -10.31 -24.66 31.05
CA ARG A 42 -9.48 -23.53 30.62
C ARG A 42 -8.13 -23.59 31.33
N THR A 43 -7.05 -23.70 30.56
CA THR A 43 -5.71 -23.88 31.10
C THR A 43 -4.98 -22.54 31.23
N ASP A 44 -5.15 -21.63 30.26
CA ASP A 44 -4.50 -20.31 30.25
C ASP A 44 -5.27 -19.33 29.39
N GLN A 45 -5.21 -18.06 29.74
CA GLN A 45 -5.73 -16.95 28.98
C GLN A 45 -4.68 -15.83 28.95
N LYS A 46 -4.22 -15.48 27.76
CA LYS A 46 -3.22 -14.44 27.58
C LYS A 46 -3.73 -13.39 26.60
N GLU A 47 -3.63 -12.14 27.01
CA GLU A 47 -3.92 -10.99 26.15
C GLU A 47 -2.60 -10.37 25.68
N SER A 48 -2.52 -10.09 24.38
CA SER A 48 -1.38 -9.45 23.76
C SER A 48 -1.83 -8.17 23.05
N TYR A 49 -1.17 -7.08 23.34
CA TYR A 49 -1.38 -5.78 22.69
C TYR A 49 -0.21 -5.45 21.79
N LEU A 50 -0.52 -5.07 20.56
CA LEU A 50 0.46 -4.57 19.62
C LEU A 50 0.01 -3.19 19.11
N GLU A 51 0.85 -2.19 19.30
CA GLU A 51 0.63 -0.86 18.76
C GLU A 51 1.79 -0.48 17.86
N TYR A 52 1.48 -0.02 16.64
CA TYR A 52 2.50 0.42 15.69
C TYR A 52 1.99 1.58 14.85
N THR A 53 2.92 2.35 14.30
CA THR A 53 2.66 3.44 13.38
C THR A 53 3.19 3.08 12.00
N MET A 54 2.47 3.48 10.97
CA MET A 54 2.87 3.27 9.59
C MET A 54 2.66 4.55 8.79
N ARG A 55 3.63 4.89 7.96
CA ARG A 55 3.55 5.97 6.99
C ARG A 55 3.61 5.37 5.59
N THR A 56 2.59 5.65 4.77
CA THR A 56 2.57 5.22 3.36
C THR A 56 3.58 6.00 2.52
N PRO A 57 3.97 5.49 1.35
CA PRO A 57 4.81 6.23 0.42
C PRO A 57 4.05 7.40 -0.24
N TRP A 58 4.79 8.31 -0.84
CA TRP A 58 4.26 9.27 -1.79
C TRP A 58 3.77 8.54 -3.04
N LYS A 59 2.68 9.05 -3.63
CA LYS A 59 2.21 8.59 -4.93
C LYS A 59 2.18 9.74 -5.91
N VAL A 60 2.58 9.45 -7.13
CA VAL A 60 2.54 10.39 -8.25
C VAL A 60 1.65 9.80 -9.32
N ARG A 61 0.75 10.61 -9.85
CA ARG A 61 -0.15 10.23 -10.94
C ARG A 61 -0.02 11.21 -12.09
N ALA A 62 0.00 10.67 -13.29
CA ALA A 62 -0.11 11.41 -14.54
C ALA A 62 -1.22 10.79 -15.37
N SER A 63 -2.04 11.61 -15.96
CA SER A 63 -3.17 11.15 -16.78
C SER A 63 -3.29 11.96 -18.05
N MET A 64 -3.79 11.34 -19.11
CA MET A 64 -4.17 12.02 -20.33
C MET A 64 -5.44 11.39 -20.90
N GLY A 65 -6.24 12.20 -21.54
CA GLY A 65 -7.47 11.71 -22.17
C GLY A 65 -8.08 12.73 -23.10
N SER A 66 -8.89 12.23 -23.99
CA SER A 66 -9.58 13.07 -24.97
C SER A 66 -10.88 12.44 -25.43
N THR A 67 -11.75 13.27 -25.95
CA THR A 67 -12.92 12.83 -26.71
C THR A 67 -12.77 13.27 -28.17
N VAL A 68 -13.13 12.39 -29.10
CA VAL A 68 -13.12 12.67 -30.54
C VAL A 68 -14.56 12.67 -31.02
N GLY A 69 -15.04 13.87 -31.34
CA GLY A 69 -16.46 14.08 -31.67
C GLY A 69 -17.36 13.69 -30.50
N THR A 70 -18.52 13.11 -30.81
CA THR A 70 -19.52 12.66 -29.83
C THR A 70 -19.48 11.14 -29.61
N SER A 71 -18.63 10.43 -30.33
CA SER A 71 -18.69 8.98 -30.46
C SER A 71 -17.51 8.25 -29.84
N PHE A 72 -16.38 8.90 -29.62
CA PHE A 72 -15.18 8.23 -29.12
C PHE A 72 -14.55 8.99 -27.96
N ALA A 73 -14.18 8.26 -26.89
CA ALA A 73 -13.40 8.77 -25.76
C ALA A 73 -12.31 7.78 -25.39
N TRP A 74 -11.20 8.29 -24.93
CA TRP A 74 -10.10 7.48 -24.42
C TRP A 74 -9.43 8.19 -23.24
N ASP A 75 -8.85 7.40 -22.36
CA ASP A 75 -8.03 7.85 -21.24
C ASP A 75 -6.87 6.90 -20.98
N VAL A 76 -5.79 7.44 -20.48
CA VAL A 76 -4.63 6.68 -19.98
C VAL A 76 -4.18 7.33 -18.68
N ASP A 77 -4.06 6.51 -17.65
CA ASP A 77 -3.56 6.89 -16.33
C ASP A 77 -2.31 6.11 -15.97
N TYR A 78 -1.32 6.79 -15.46
CA TYR A 78 -0.13 6.22 -14.89
C TYR A 78 0.01 6.62 -13.42
N GLU A 79 0.28 5.66 -12.55
CA GLU A 79 0.53 5.88 -11.12
C GLU A 79 1.85 5.23 -10.74
N PHE A 80 2.64 5.93 -9.94
CA PHE A 80 3.86 5.42 -9.33
C PHE A 80 3.80 5.59 -7.82
N ALA A 81 4.12 4.51 -7.08
CA ALA A 81 4.26 4.52 -5.63
C ALA A 81 5.48 3.69 -5.20
N ASN A 82 6.40 4.26 -4.44
CA ASN A 82 7.58 3.54 -3.96
C ASN A 82 7.32 2.89 -2.60
N TYR A 83 6.84 1.66 -2.58
CA TYR A 83 6.52 0.94 -1.35
C TYR A 83 7.76 0.64 -0.48
N GLY A 84 8.95 0.57 -1.06
CA GLY A 84 10.19 0.45 -0.29
C GLY A 84 10.54 1.67 0.57
N SER A 85 9.82 2.81 0.38
CA SER A 85 9.94 4.01 1.22
C SER A 85 8.88 4.13 2.32
N MET A 86 8.11 3.08 2.56
CA MET A 86 7.22 2.99 3.74
C MET A 86 8.04 3.12 5.02
N HIS A 87 7.43 3.74 6.02
CA HIS A 87 8.07 3.91 7.32
C HIS A 87 7.20 3.34 8.41
N MET A 88 7.77 2.46 9.22
CA MET A 88 7.14 1.85 10.37
C MET A 88 7.84 2.27 11.65
N GLY A 89 7.07 2.39 12.71
CA GLY A 89 7.54 2.72 14.03
C GLY A 89 6.59 2.17 15.09
N TYR A 90 6.99 2.24 16.32
CA TYR A 90 6.18 1.89 17.49
C TYR A 90 6.21 3.05 18.50
N PRO A 91 5.17 3.21 19.32
CA PRO A 91 5.17 4.22 20.36
C PRO A 91 6.25 3.92 21.39
N LYS A 92 6.94 4.96 21.82
CA LYS A 92 7.88 4.88 22.92
C LYS A 92 7.09 5.10 24.22
N TYR A 93 7.08 4.10 25.08
CA TYR A 93 6.50 4.22 26.41
C TYR A 93 7.62 4.63 27.39
N ASP A 94 7.39 5.69 28.14
CA ASP A 94 8.28 6.04 29.26
C ASP A 94 7.92 5.12 30.45
N GLU A 95 8.93 4.47 31.02
CA GLU A 95 8.78 3.52 32.16
C GLU A 95 8.21 4.16 33.43
N TRP A 96 8.10 5.51 33.47
CA TRP A 96 7.70 6.26 34.66
C TRP A 96 6.26 6.79 34.62
N ASP A 97 5.52 6.60 33.56
CA ASP A 97 4.19 7.15 33.43
C ASP A 97 3.13 6.04 33.40
N ASP A 98 2.42 5.86 34.49
CA ASP A 98 1.28 4.96 34.65
C ASP A 98 0.13 5.29 33.66
N TYR A 99 0.17 6.49 33.07
CA TYR A 99 -0.68 6.95 31.98
C TYR A 99 0.12 7.03 30.68
N HIS A 100 0.23 5.91 30.01
CA HIS A 100 0.92 5.68 28.71
C HIS A 100 0.61 6.68 27.58
N THR A 101 0.90 7.93 27.76
CA THR A 101 0.73 9.02 26.79
C THR A 101 2.05 9.47 26.18
N SER A 102 2.94 8.56 25.83
CA SER A 102 4.09 8.95 25.03
C SER A 102 3.67 9.24 23.58
N PHE A 103 3.78 10.49 23.20
CA PHE A 103 3.56 10.92 21.81
C PHE A 103 4.79 10.70 20.90
N ALA A 104 5.91 10.25 21.46
CA ALA A 104 7.12 9.97 20.71
C ALA A 104 7.06 8.60 20.04
N ASN A 105 7.26 8.57 18.73
CA ASN A 105 7.35 7.33 17.97
C ASN A 105 8.82 6.94 17.82
N THR A 106 9.13 5.68 18.08
CA THR A 106 10.45 5.12 17.80
C THR A 106 10.42 4.46 16.43
N THR A 107 11.45 4.73 15.64
CA THR A 107 11.61 4.11 14.31
C THR A 107 11.94 2.62 14.45
N ASP A 108 11.14 1.77 13.83
CA ASP A 108 11.46 0.36 13.68
C ASP A 108 12.49 0.17 12.53
N LYS A 109 13.77 0.16 12.88
CA LYS A 109 14.87 0.07 11.90
C LYS A 109 14.83 -1.26 11.15
N ALA A 110 14.63 -2.37 11.84
CA ALA A 110 14.64 -3.71 11.23
C ALA A 110 13.50 -3.86 10.22
N MET A 111 12.29 -3.46 10.58
CA MET A 111 11.14 -3.51 9.68
C MET A 111 11.31 -2.57 8.48
N ASN A 112 11.86 -1.38 8.68
CA ASN A 112 12.09 -0.43 7.60
C ASN A 112 13.18 -0.89 6.63
N GLU A 113 14.25 -1.49 7.13
CA GLU A 113 15.29 -2.13 6.28
C GLU A 113 14.71 -3.32 5.53
N HIS A 114 13.91 -4.14 6.18
CA HIS A 114 13.22 -5.25 5.54
C HIS A 114 12.31 -4.75 4.41
N ALA A 115 11.48 -3.75 4.66
CA ALA A 115 10.63 -3.14 3.63
C ALA A 115 11.45 -2.60 2.45
N LYS A 116 12.55 -1.88 2.72
CA LYS A 116 13.46 -1.35 1.69
C LYS A 116 14.14 -2.46 0.87
N ASN A 117 14.51 -3.57 1.50
CA ASN A 117 15.20 -4.68 0.85
C ASN A 117 14.24 -5.58 0.06
N THR A 118 12.98 -5.68 0.49
CA THR A 118 11.98 -6.58 -0.07
C THR A 118 11.08 -5.89 -1.10
N LEU A 119 10.70 -4.64 -0.85
CA LEU A 119 9.75 -3.90 -1.66
C LEU A 119 10.43 -2.96 -2.65
N LYS A 120 9.75 -2.72 -3.77
CA LYS A 120 10.18 -1.78 -4.83
C LYS A 120 9.07 -0.80 -5.20
N GLY A 121 9.38 0.09 -6.13
CA GLY A 121 8.40 0.96 -6.75
C GLY A 121 7.39 0.16 -7.56
N VAL A 122 6.12 0.49 -7.41
CA VAL A 122 5.01 -0.08 -8.17
C VAL A 122 4.55 0.92 -9.21
N HIS A 123 4.46 0.44 -10.43
CA HIS A 123 3.92 1.16 -11.56
C HIS A 123 2.55 0.60 -11.89
N THR A 124 1.55 1.46 -11.99
CA THR A 124 0.21 1.09 -12.42
C THR A 124 -0.12 1.86 -13.68
N LEU A 125 -0.48 1.15 -14.73
CA LEU A 125 -0.96 1.71 -15.98
C LEU A 125 -2.42 1.30 -16.18
N ARG A 126 -3.29 2.28 -16.39
CA ARG A 126 -4.69 2.06 -16.72
C ARG A 126 -5.00 2.74 -18.05
N ALA A 127 -5.77 2.08 -18.89
CA ALA A 127 -6.25 2.65 -20.14
C ALA A 127 -7.73 2.33 -20.32
N GLY A 128 -8.49 3.31 -20.78
CA GLY A 128 -9.91 3.19 -21.05
C GLY A 128 -10.26 3.69 -22.45
N LEU A 129 -11.20 3.01 -23.08
CA LEU A 129 -11.77 3.38 -24.37
C LEU A 129 -13.28 3.30 -24.29
N GLU A 130 -13.96 4.29 -24.84
CA GLU A 130 -15.39 4.28 -25.04
C GLU A 130 -15.72 4.62 -26.48
N TYR A 131 -16.56 3.79 -27.11
CA TYR A 131 -17.07 4.02 -28.45
C TYR A 131 -18.59 3.97 -28.46
N ARG A 132 -19.21 5.06 -28.94
CA ARG A 132 -20.65 5.24 -29.05
C ARG A 132 -21.04 5.41 -30.53
N PRO A 133 -21.30 4.32 -31.26
CA PRO A 133 -21.73 4.43 -32.66
C PRO A 133 -23.09 5.10 -32.81
N VAL A 134 -23.98 4.93 -31.84
CA VAL A 134 -25.30 5.57 -31.77
C VAL A 134 -25.60 6.00 -30.32
N LYS A 135 -26.51 6.96 -30.14
CA LYS A 135 -26.83 7.51 -28.80
C LYS A 135 -27.31 6.46 -27.78
N ALA A 136 -27.96 5.41 -28.25
CA ALA A 136 -28.50 4.34 -27.42
C ALA A 136 -27.51 3.22 -27.08
N PHE A 137 -26.32 3.19 -27.68
CA PHE A 137 -25.38 2.09 -27.52
C PHE A 137 -23.94 2.59 -27.29
N ALA A 138 -23.29 2.11 -26.23
CA ALA A 138 -21.91 2.40 -25.90
C ALA A 138 -21.15 1.12 -25.59
N MET A 139 -19.98 0.97 -26.21
CA MET A 139 -19.00 -0.07 -25.89
C MET A 139 -17.87 0.54 -25.07
N ARG A 140 -17.43 -0.17 -24.03
CA ARG A 140 -16.31 0.25 -23.18
C ARG A 140 -15.31 -0.88 -23.04
N LEU A 141 -14.02 -0.52 -23.17
CA LEU A 141 -12.91 -1.43 -22.94
C LEU A 141 -11.98 -0.79 -21.93
N GLY A 142 -11.57 -1.55 -20.93
CA GLY A 142 -10.60 -1.11 -19.92
C GLY A 142 -9.44 -2.08 -19.79
N TYR A 143 -8.25 -1.55 -19.61
CA TYR A 143 -7.02 -2.28 -19.34
C TYR A 143 -6.37 -1.76 -18.08
N ASN A 144 -5.89 -2.68 -17.20
CA ASN A 144 -5.15 -2.33 -15.99
C ASN A 144 -3.94 -3.26 -15.86
N TYR A 145 -2.76 -2.66 -15.75
CA TYR A 145 -1.50 -3.35 -15.54
C TYR A 145 -0.82 -2.82 -14.29
N ILE A 146 -0.45 -3.72 -13.36
CA ILE A 146 0.23 -3.38 -12.11
C ILE A 146 1.50 -4.23 -12.02
N THR A 147 2.64 -3.58 -11.79
CA THR A 147 3.90 -4.30 -11.53
C THR A 147 3.92 -4.87 -10.13
N SER A 148 4.72 -5.93 -9.92
CA SER A 148 4.94 -6.49 -8.59
C SER A 148 5.54 -5.45 -7.64
N ALA A 149 5.07 -5.45 -6.39
CA ALA A 149 5.64 -4.66 -5.31
C ALA A 149 6.93 -5.27 -4.74
N TYR A 150 7.19 -6.55 -5.01
CA TYR A 150 8.35 -7.27 -4.50
C TYR A 150 9.50 -7.24 -5.48
N LYS A 151 10.72 -7.16 -4.95
CA LYS A 151 11.94 -7.29 -5.74
C LYS A 151 12.10 -8.73 -6.21
N ASP A 152 12.78 -8.92 -7.33
CA ASP A 152 12.90 -10.24 -7.98
C ASP A 152 13.79 -11.24 -7.21
N ASN A 153 14.62 -10.74 -6.28
CA ASN A 153 15.48 -11.55 -5.40
C ASN A 153 14.76 -12.03 -4.13
N VAL A 154 13.49 -11.63 -3.93
CA VAL A 154 12.69 -12.04 -2.78
C VAL A 154 12.06 -13.40 -3.05
N ARG A 155 12.38 -14.39 -2.22
CA ARG A 155 11.76 -15.71 -2.26
C ARG A 155 10.77 -15.85 -1.10
N PHE A 156 9.62 -16.41 -1.41
CA PHE A 156 8.63 -16.82 -0.43
C PHE A 156 8.69 -18.36 -0.31
N ASP A 157 8.69 -18.87 0.91
CA ASP A 157 8.51 -20.29 1.15
C ASP A 157 7.05 -20.72 0.90
N GLN A 158 6.76 -22.01 1.06
CA GLN A 158 5.42 -22.57 0.89
C GLN A 158 4.36 -21.97 1.85
N TYR A 159 4.79 -21.27 2.89
CA TYR A 159 3.92 -20.61 3.89
C TYR A 159 3.77 -19.11 3.62
N GLY A 160 4.33 -18.59 2.53
CA GLY A 160 4.33 -17.17 2.20
C GLY A 160 5.28 -16.32 3.04
N ILE A 161 6.17 -16.95 3.81
CA ILE A 161 7.18 -16.27 4.63
C ILE A 161 8.39 -15.96 3.77
N ASN A 162 8.83 -14.71 3.79
CA ASN A 162 10.02 -14.30 3.07
C ASN A 162 11.28 -14.88 3.73
N SER A 163 12.02 -15.71 3.01
CA SER A 163 13.26 -16.31 3.50
C SER A 163 14.33 -15.29 3.91
N ALA A 164 14.35 -14.10 3.27
CA ALA A 164 15.23 -13.01 3.68
C ALA A 164 14.87 -12.45 5.08
N ALA A 165 13.63 -12.58 5.52
CA ALA A 165 13.23 -12.21 6.89
C ALA A 165 13.72 -13.23 7.94
N MET A 166 13.87 -14.50 7.55
CA MET A 166 14.39 -15.54 8.44
C MET A 166 15.90 -15.41 8.67
N ASP A 167 16.66 -14.99 7.66
CA ASP A 167 18.10 -14.75 7.81
C ASP A 167 18.39 -13.64 8.83
N TYR A 168 17.52 -12.64 8.92
CA TYR A 168 17.62 -11.59 9.95
C TYR A 168 17.31 -12.10 11.37
N ALA A 169 16.39 -13.03 11.50
CA ALA A 169 15.99 -13.58 12.80
C ALA A 169 17.01 -14.60 13.35
N THR A 170 17.76 -15.26 12.48
CA THR A 170 18.74 -16.30 12.86
C THR A 170 20.17 -15.79 13.02
N GLY A 171 20.44 -14.54 12.59
CA GLY A 171 21.78 -13.94 12.74
C GLY A 171 22.90 -14.66 11.97
N THR A 172 22.56 -15.50 11.02
CA THR A 172 23.51 -16.16 10.14
C THR A 172 23.67 -15.32 8.87
N SER A 173 24.75 -14.58 8.85
CA SER A 173 25.28 -13.91 7.64
C SER A 173 26.09 -14.90 6.83
#